data_bd734fa61799aef49e5d1ab618555e77
#
_entry.id   bd734fa61799aef49e5d1ab618555e77
#
_cell.length_a   1.000
_cell.length_b   1.000
_cell.length_c   1.000
_cell.angle_alpha   90.00
_cell.angle_beta   90.00
_cell.angle_gamma   90.00
#
_symmetry.space_group_name_H-M   'P 1'
#
loop_
_entity.id
_entity.type
_entity.pdbx_description
1 polymer ?
#
loop_
_entity_poly.entity_id
_entity_poly.type
_entity_poly.pdbx_seq_one_letter_code
_entity_poly.pdbx_strand_id
1 'polypeptide(L)'
;MTVSEYFKRIYPHIKSGIFYPSQKNTGIFVTLCFQVAGSNYFSFTKGKRYTSADVPLQRKIYDGTRTMSHEVKSSFGNFDIAGLTGFFESSIDDGKIKDVMMAFGVPASAEIKERALCEALAFQMKAFMDSQSDDAEDIVLLEYQRLASVTENANAVQTTSVLYPGDSVYMNSSWRPIYSVSCNEKFQHTWDFCNTGTQTWRGRKLFFSNHKTVRPRAETNYIDIPDVQPGKGIKITASMDARGFEGKTECLWIMVDSEGNNCFPNSSAFTFIVDVTFRFS
;
A
#
# COMPACT_ATOMS: atom_id res chain seq x y z
N MET A 1 3.29 3.24 21.87
CA MET A 1 3.48 1.76 21.95
C MET A 1 4.85 1.41 21.43
N THR A 2 5.56 0.51 22.11
CA THR A 2 6.85 -0.01 21.65
C THR A 2 6.70 -1.17 20.69
N VAL A 3 7.73 -1.45 19.88
CA VAL A 3 7.76 -2.63 18.99
C VAL A 3 7.58 -3.94 19.78
N SER A 4 8.19 -4.03 20.96
CA SER A 4 8.05 -5.21 21.85
C SER A 4 6.61 -5.43 22.33
N GLU A 5 5.93 -4.36 22.75
CA GLU A 5 4.52 -4.43 23.16
C GLU A 5 3.62 -4.86 22.00
N TYR A 6 3.86 -4.31 20.80
CA TYR A 6 3.14 -4.67 19.60
C TYR A 6 3.20 -6.17 19.32
N PHE A 7 4.40 -6.75 19.27
CA PHE A 7 4.55 -8.18 19.00
C PHE A 7 3.97 -9.05 20.14
N LYS A 8 4.10 -8.62 21.41
CA LYS A 8 3.52 -9.34 22.56
C LYS A 8 1.99 -9.38 22.53
N ARG A 9 1.34 -8.36 21.97
CA ARG A 9 -0.12 -8.33 21.79
C ARG A 9 -0.61 -9.27 20.69
N ILE A 10 0.17 -9.50 19.64
CA ILE A 10 -0.24 -10.33 18.50
C ILE A 10 0.16 -11.80 18.68
N TYR A 11 1.39 -12.04 19.12
CA TYR A 11 1.99 -13.38 19.13
C TYR A 11 1.15 -14.48 19.83
N PRO A 12 0.47 -14.23 20.96
CA PRO A 12 -0.35 -15.27 21.63
C PRO A 12 -1.51 -15.79 20.77
N HIS A 13 -1.86 -15.08 19.71
CA HIS A 13 -3.02 -15.33 18.85
C HIS A 13 -2.65 -15.88 17.47
N ILE A 14 -1.37 -16.24 17.26
CA ILE A 14 -0.87 -16.77 15.99
C ILE A 14 -1.15 -18.28 15.89
N LYS A 15 -1.56 -18.75 14.71
CA LYS A 15 -1.76 -20.17 14.38
C LYS A 15 -0.48 -20.96 14.64
N SER A 16 -0.59 -22.03 15.44
CA SER A 16 0.56 -22.86 15.81
C SER A 16 1.23 -23.59 14.62
N GLY A 17 0.52 -23.79 13.52
CA GLY A 17 1.02 -24.47 12.32
C GLY A 17 1.93 -23.63 11.42
N ILE A 18 2.05 -22.32 11.66
CA ILE A 18 2.98 -21.44 10.93
C ILE A 18 4.42 -21.68 11.37
N PHE A 19 4.61 -22.12 12.59
CA PHE A 19 5.88 -22.54 13.15
C PHE A 19 5.92 -24.07 13.22
N TYR A 20 7.11 -24.66 13.03
CA TYR A 20 7.30 -26.07 13.26
C TYR A 20 6.67 -26.49 14.60
N PRO A 21 5.88 -27.56 14.66
CA PRO A 21 4.95 -27.87 15.78
C PRO A 21 5.58 -27.94 17.16
N SER A 22 6.90 -28.06 17.28
CA SER A 22 7.65 -28.19 18.53
C SER A 22 8.23 -26.87 19.07
N GLN A 23 8.06 -25.74 18.38
CA GLN A 23 8.77 -24.51 18.75
C GLN A 23 7.88 -23.28 18.62
N LYS A 24 7.30 -22.82 19.73
CA LYS A 24 6.79 -21.44 19.88
C LYS A 24 8.01 -20.52 19.88
N ASN A 25 8.51 -20.16 18.69
CA ASN A 25 9.66 -19.29 18.57
C ASN A 25 9.24 -17.88 18.18
N THR A 26 9.18 -17.02 19.16
CA THR A 26 8.83 -15.60 19.00
C THR A 26 9.78 -14.86 18.07
N GLY A 27 11.06 -15.26 18.05
CA GLY A 27 12.05 -14.70 17.15
C GLY A 27 11.76 -15.01 15.68
N ILE A 28 11.24 -16.21 15.38
CA ILE A 28 10.83 -16.57 14.00
C ILE A 28 9.66 -15.71 13.55
N PHE A 29 8.65 -15.53 14.41
CA PHE A 29 7.50 -14.69 14.10
C PHE A 29 7.91 -13.25 13.76
N VAL A 30 8.72 -12.63 14.60
CA VAL A 30 9.26 -11.28 14.38
C VAL A 30 10.02 -11.21 13.04
N THR A 31 10.85 -12.21 12.77
CA THR A 31 11.60 -12.26 11.50
C THR A 31 10.70 -12.38 10.28
N LEU A 32 9.69 -13.22 10.33
CA LEU A 32 8.74 -13.37 9.22
C LEU A 32 7.98 -12.08 8.95
N CYS A 33 7.54 -11.38 10.00
CA CYS A 33 6.89 -10.08 9.85
C CYS A 33 7.80 -9.09 9.11
N PHE A 34 9.07 -9.00 9.50
CA PHE A 34 10.03 -8.09 8.87
C PHE A 34 10.38 -8.50 7.44
N GLN A 35 10.50 -9.79 7.15
CA GLN A 35 10.75 -10.26 5.78
C GLN A 35 9.60 -9.89 4.85
N VAL A 36 8.37 -10.14 5.27
CA VAL A 36 7.18 -9.83 4.49
C VAL A 36 7.01 -8.31 4.33
N ALA A 37 7.38 -7.54 5.35
CA ALA A 37 7.40 -6.08 5.27
C ALA A 37 8.49 -5.51 4.34
N GLY A 38 9.41 -6.35 3.84
CA GLY A 38 10.39 -5.94 2.84
C GLY A 38 11.79 -5.64 3.39
N SER A 39 12.15 -6.11 4.60
CA SER A 39 13.49 -5.97 5.14
C SER A 39 14.46 -7.06 4.65
N ASN A 40 15.55 -6.66 4.03
CA ASN A 40 16.64 -7.58 3.66
C ASN A 40 17.56 -7.91 4.85
N TYR A 41 17.54 -7.12 5.90
CA TYR A 41 18.38 -7.30 7.11
C TYR A 41 18.07 -8.60 7.85
N PHE A 42 16.83 -9.06 7.80
CA PHE A 42 16.33 -10.27 8.44
C PHE A 42 16.19 -11.44 7.46
N SER A 43 16.98 -11.48 6.38
CA SER A 43 16.89 -12.56 5.39
C SER A 43 17.39 -13.88 5.97
N PHE A 44 16.70 -14.96 5.62
CA PHE A 44 17.08 -16.33 5.98
C PHE A 44 17.65 -17.09 4.79
N THR A 45 18.60 -17.98 5.08
CA THR A 45 19.04 -18.95 4.10
C THR A 45 17.92 -19.96 3.85
N LYS A 46 17.52 -20.12 2.58
CA LYS A 46 16.45 -21.02 2.16
C LYS A 46 16.71 -22.46 2.65
N GLY A 47 15.71 -23.06 3.29
CA GLY A 47 15.79 -24.45 3.77
C GLY A 47 16.40 -24.64 5.17
N LYS A 48 16.87 -23.59 5.83
CA LYS A 48 17.40 -23.68 7.20
C LYS A 48 16.26 -23.79 8.23
N ARG A 49 16.42 -24.65 9.25
CA ARG A 49 15.54 -24.66 10.41
C ARG A 49 15.78 -23.42 11.26
N TYR A 50 14.73 -22.73 11.62
CA TYR A 50 14.81 -21.55 12.47
C TYR A 50 14.77 -21.95 13.94
N THR A 51 15.77 -21.51 14.69
CA THR A 51 15.88 -21.69 16.12
C THR A 51 16.09 -20.34 16.80
N SER A 52 15.95 -20.29 18.12
CA SER A 52 16.26 -19.04 18.87
C SER A 52 17.71 -18.62 18.73
N ALA A 53 18.63 -19.55 18.45
CA ALA A 53 20.02 -19.27 18.17
C ALA A 53 20.24 -18.64 16.79
N ASP A 54 19.39 -19.00 15.80
CA ASP A 54 19.47 -18.46 14.44
C ASP A 54 18.94 -17.05 14.32
N VAL A 55 18.08 -16.60 15.29
CA VAL A 55 17.40 -15.29 15.27
C VAL A 55 17.56 -14.53 16.60
N PRO A 56 18.79 -14.36 17.12
CA PRO A 56 18.98 -13.81 18.46
C PRO A 56 18.61 -12.33 18.55
N LEU A 57 18.78 -11.54 17.48
CA LEU A 57 18.42 -10.13 17.42
C LEU A 57 16.91 -9.95 17.48
N GLN A 58 16.16 -10.70 16.68
CA GLN A 58 14.71 -10.66 16.58
C GLN A 58 14.06 -11.07 17.91
N ARG A 59 14.66 -12.05 18.59
CA ARG A 59 14.23 -12.43 19.94
C ARG A 59 14.41 -11.30 20.94
N LYS A 60 15.54 -10.58 20.90
CA LYS A 60 15.80 -9.43 21.77
C LYS A 60 14.85 -8.26 21.48
N ILE A 61 14.50 -8.03 20.21
CA ILE A 61 13.50 -7.04 19.81
C ILE A 61 12.13 -7.41 20.42
N TYR A 62 11.71 -8.67 20.32
CA TYR A 62 10.47 -9.15 20.95
C TYR A 62 10.48 -8.98 22.46
N ASP A 63 11.58 -9.32 23.11
CA ASP A 63 11.73 -9.21 24.57
C ASP A 63 11.86 -7.74 25.05
N GLY A 64 12.10 -6.79 24.14
CA GLY A 64 12.32 -5.38 24.47
C GLY A 64 13.71 -5.08 25.04
N THR A 65 14.66 -6.01 24.94
CA THR A 65 16.04 -5.87 25.42
C THR A 65 16.98 -5.27 24.37
N ARG A 66 16.49 -5.12 23.14
CA ARG A 66 17.24 -4.49 22.03
C ARG A 66 16.30 -3.61 21.23
N THR A 67 16.75 -2.40 20.92
CA THR A 67 16.09 -1.47 20.03
C THR A 67 16.45 -1.76 18.56
N MET A 68 15.60 -1.33 17.63
CA MET A 68 15.93 -1.36 16.21
C MET A 68 16.88 -0.23 15.88
N SER A 69 18.08 -0.55 15.41
CA SER A 69 19.05 0.44 14.97
C SER A 69 18.57 1.13 13.68
N HIS A 70 19.14 2.31 13.42
CA HIS A 70 18.95 3.02 12.15
C HIS A 70 19.28 2.14 10.94
N GLU A 71 20.29 1.27 11.05
CA GLU A 71 20.68 0.32 10.01
C GLU A 71 19.55 -0.67 9.70
N VAL A 72 18.89 -1.22 10.73
CA VAL A 72 17.72 -2.10 10.54
C VAL A 72 16.60 -1.33 9.86
N LYS A 73 16.26 -0.14 10.35
CA LYS A 73 15.19 0.68 9.76
C LYS A 73 15.49 1.08 8.31
N SER A 74 16.73 1.43 8.00
CA SER A 74 17.16 1.78 6.65
C SER A 74 17.20 0.58 5.69
N SER A 75 17.17 -0.66 6.20
CA SER A 75 17.10 -1.87 5.36
C SER A 75 15.72 -2.10 4.73
N PHE A 76 14.68 -1.42 5.24
CA PHE A 76 13.37 -1.43 4.62
C PHE A 76 13.38 -0.51 3.40
N GLY A 77 13.20 -1.08 2.22
CA GLY A 77 12.98 -0.32 0.99
C GLY A 77 11.53 0.20 0.91
N ASN A 78 10.77 -0.26 -0.08
CA ASN A 78 9.33 -0.03 -0.10
C ASN A 78 8.65 -1.00 0.87
N PHE A 79 8.07 -0.48 1.95
CA PHE A 79 7.37 -1.27 2.95
C PHE A 79 6.12 -1.91 2.34
N ASP A 80 6.06 -3.23 2.30
CA ASP A 80 4.95 -3.97 1.68
C ASP A 80 3.79 -4.15 2.67
N ILE A 81 2.92 -3.14 2.75
CA ILE A 81 1.71 -3.18 3.59
C ILE A 81 0.78 -4.30 3.13
N ALA A 82 0.57 -4.49 1.82
CA ALA A 82 -0.36 -5.48 1.31
C ALA A 82 0.12 -6.91 1.61
N GLY A 83 1.41 -7.18 1.42
CA GLY A 83 2.03 -8.45 1.77
C GLY A 83 1.94 -8.74 3.27
N LEU A 84 2.21 -7.74 4.11
CA LEU A 84 2.12 -7.90 5.57
C LEU A 84 0.66 -8.07 6.06
N THR A 85 -0.30 -7.39 5.44
CA THR A 85 -1.73 -7.61 5.68
C THR A 85 -2.12 -9.05 5.40
N GLY A 86 -1.78 -9.58 4.21
CA GLY A 86 -2.05 -10.98 3.86
C GLY A 86 -1.33 -11.99 4.76
N PHE A 87 -0.13 -11.65 5.25
CA PHE A 87 0.58 -12.44 6.24
C PHE A 87 -0.21 -12.52 7.56
N PHE A 88 -0.73 -11.41 8.08
CA PHE A 88 -1.55 -11.42 9.30
C PHE A 88 -2.86 -12.16 9.09
N GLU A 89 -3.56 -11.97 7.97
CA GLU A 89 -4.79 -12.71 7.62
C GLU A 89 -4.56 -14.22 7.64
N SER A 90 -3.43 -14.69 7.14
CA SER A 90 -3.08 -16.13 7.15
C SER A 90 -2.56 -16.65 8.48
N SER A 91 -1.95 -15.78 9.29
CA SER A 91 -1.18 -16.14 10.48
C SER A 91 -1.98 -16.07 11.76
N ILE A 92 -2.91 -15.11 11.89
CA ILE A 92 -3.77 -14.99 13.09
C ILE A 92 -4.78 -16.15 13.08
N ASP A 93 -5.01 -16.76 14.23
CA ASP A 93 -6.02 -17.78 14.41
C ASP A 93 -7.42 -17.15 14.29
N ASP A 94 -8.26 -17.66 13.40
CA ASP A 94 -9.61 -17.15 13.12
C ASP A 94 -10.47 -17.06 14.39
N GLY A 95 -10.30 -18.03 15.32
CA GLY A 95 -10.95 -18.02 16.62
C GLY A 95 -10.40 -16.96 17.59
N LYS A 96 -9.30 -16.31 17.25
CA LYS A 96 -8.57 -15.34 18.09
C LYS A 96 -8.60 -13.90 17.57
N ILE A 97 -9.27 -13.65 16.49
CA ILE A 97 -9.37 -12.28 15.91
C ILE A 97 -9.93 -11.28 16.94
N LYS A 98 -10.97 -11.65 17.69
CA LYS A 98 -11.53 -10.80 18.77
C LYS A 98 -10.52 -10.50 19.86
N ASP A 99 -9.72 -11.48 20.23
CA ASP A 99 -8.70 -11.31 21.28
C ASP A 99 -7.64 -10.30 20.81
N VAL A 100 -7.22 -10.37 19.53
CA VAL A 100 -6.32 -9.37 18.92
C VAL A 100 -6.98 -7.99 18.91
N MET A 101 -8.24 -7.89 18.47
CA MET A 101 -8.98 -6.62 18.47
C MET A 101 -8.97 -5.99 19.88
N MET A 102 -9.32 -6.75 20.92
CA MET A 102 -9.32 -6.27 22.30
C MET A 102 -7.93 -5.89 22.79
N ALA A 103 -6.89 -6.61 22.41
CA ALA A 103 -5.51 -6.29 22.77
C ALA A 103 -5.05 -4.92 22.24
N PHE A 104 -5.70 -4.42 21.18
CA PHE A 104 -5.46 -3.09 20.61
C PHE A 104 -6.59 -2.08 20.90
N GLY A 105 -7.43 -2.35 21.91
CA GLY A 105 -8.44 -1.41 22.39
C GLY A 105 -9.71 -1.34 21.54
N VAL A 106 -9.88 -2.24 20.57
CA VAL A 106 -11.15 -2.36 19.84
C VAL A 106 -12.18 -3.05 20.73
N PRO A 107 -13.38 -2.46 20.96
CA PRO A 107 -14.39 -3.05 21.82
C PRO A 107 -14.81 -4.46 21.34
N ALA A 108 -15.03 -5.39 22.29
CA ALA A 108 -15.49 -6.76 21.98
C ALA A 108 -16.86 -6.81 21.28
N SER A 109 -17.66 -5.74 21.40
CA SER A 109 -18.95 -5.56 20.71
C SER A 109 -18.82 -5.06 19.28
N ALA A 110 -17.63 -4.64 18.87
CA ALA A 110 -17.41 -4.18 17.49
C ALA A 110 -17.56 -5.35 16.50
N GLU A 111 -18.08 -5.05 15.32
CA GLU A 111 -18.13 -6.02 14.22
C GLU A 111 -16.73 -6.44 13.83
N ILE A 112 -16.54 -7.73 13.55
CA ILE A 112 -15.25 -8.25 13.13
C ILE A 112 -15.05 -7.94 11.65
N LYS A 113 -14.05 -7.10 11.34
CA LYS A 113 -13.56 -6.83 9.99
C LYS A 113 -12.10 -7.22 9.91
N GLU A 114 -11.87 -8.51 9.70
CA GLU A 114 -10.56 -9.15 9.78
C GLU A 114 -9.50 -8.43 8.93
N ARG A 115 -9.82 -8.16 7.65
CA ARG A 115 -8.90 -7.47 6.75
C ARG A 115 -8.54 -6.07 7.24
N ALA A 116 -9.52 -5.32 7.76
CA ALA A 116 -9.28 -3.99 8.30
C ALA A 116 -8.34 -4.03 9.53
N LEU A 117 -8.51 -5.04 10.39
CA LEU A 117 -7.61 -5.26 11.51
C LEU A 117 -6.19 -5.59 11.05
N CYS A 118 -6.04 -6.54 10.13
CA CYS A 118 -4.74 -6.96 9.61
C CYS A 118 -4.00 -5.82 8.89
N GLU A 119 -4.73 -4.98 8.17
CA GLU A 119 -4.18 -3.80 7.50
C GLU A 119 -3.78 -2.71 8.53
N ALA A 120 -4.59 -2.49 9.59
CA ALA A 120 -4.23 -1.58 10.68
C ALA A 120 -2.97 -2.03 11.42
N LEU A 121 -2.80 -3.34 11.63
CA LEU A 121 -1.58 -3.92 12.19
C LEU A 121 -0.36 -3.66 11.28
N ALA A 122 -0.53 -3.77 9.96
CA ALA A 122 0.53 -3.49 9.00
C ALA A 122 0.92 -2.00 9.01
N PHE A 123 -0.05 -1.08 9.10
CA PHE A 123 0.22 0.36 9.24
C PHE A 123 0.94 0.69 10.53
N GLN A 124 0.60 0.06 11.65
CA GLN A 124 1.33 0.25 12.91
C GLN A 124 2.80 -0.17 12.78
N MET A 125 3.06 -1.30 12.12
CA MET A 125 4.44 -1.74 11.91
C MET A 125 5.21 -0.76 11.00
N LYS A 126 4.56 -0.21 9.97
CA LYS A 126 5.14 0.87 9.16
C LYS A 126 5.46 2.11 10.00
N ALA A 127 4.57 2.52 10.90
CA ALA A 127 4.80 3.68 11.77
C ALA A 127 6.07 3.52 12.65
N PHE A 128 6.38 2.31 13.10
CA PHE A 128 7.66 2.06 13.79
C PHE A 128 8.88 2.25 12.88
N MET A 129 8.77 1.88 11.60
CA MET A 129 9.88 2.06 10.66
C MET A 129 10.11 3.53 10.33
N ASP A 130 9.02 4.31 10.25
CA ASP A 130 9.08 5.74 9.97
C ASP A 130 9.49 6.58 11.21
N SER A 131 9.35 6.03 12.42
CA SER A 131 9.74 6.69 13.66
C SER A 131 11.26 6.74 13.83
N GLN A 132 11.76 7.81 14.46
CA GLN A 132 13.18 7.90 14.85
C GLN A 132 13.53 7.07 16.09
N SER A 133 12.55 6.75 16.93
CA SER A 133 12.65 5.92 18.13
C SER A 133 12.01 4.54 17.92
N ASP A 134 12.17 3.61 18.88
CA ASP A 134 11.54 2.28 18.83
C ASP A 134 10.11 2.26 19.37
N ASP A 135 9.54 3.41 19.57
CA ASP A 135 8.14 3.62 19.87
C ASP A 135 7.48 4.49 18.81
N ALA A 136 6.19 4.30 18.66
CA ALA A 136 5.32 5.12 17.83
C ALA A 136 3.97 5.27 18.55
N GLU A 137 3.19 6.24 18.14
CA GLU A 137 1.79 6.33 18.56
C GLU A 137 1.05 5.03 18.27
N ASP A 138 0.17 4.60 19.17
CA ASP A 138 -0.69 3.44 18.96
C ASP A 138 -1.83 3.84 18.03
N ILE A 139 -1.68 3.54 16.74
CA ILE A 139 -2.64 3.92 15.70
C ILE A 139 -3.58 2.78 15.31
N VAL A 140 -3.42 1.57 15.90
CA VAL A 140 -4.18 0.38 15.43
C VAL A 140 -5.68 0.60 15.55
N LEU A 141 -6.17 1.11 16.68
CA LEU A 141 -7.60 1.39 16.86
C LEU A 141 -8.10 2.43 15.85
N LEU A 142 -7.36 3.51 15.66
CA LEU A 142 -7.72 4.59 14.73
C LEU A 142 -7.77 4.09 13.29
N GLU A 143 -6.73 3.37 12.86
CA GLU A 143 -6.65 2.80 11.51
C GLU A 143 -7.71 1.72 11.30
N TYR A 144 -7.98 0.87 12.31
CA TYR A 144 -9.06 -0.10 12.24
C TYR A 144 -10.41 0.59 12.03
N GLN A 145 -10.74 1.61 12.82
CA GLN A 145 -11.99 2.36 12.67
C GLN A 145 -12.11 3.02 11.29
N ARG A 146 -11.02 3.62 10.81
CA ARG A 146 -10.97 4.21 9.46
C ARG A 146 -11.22 3.15 8.38
N LEU A 147 -10.51 2.04 8.42
CA LEU A 147 -10.60 0.96 7.42
C LEU A 147 -11.95 0.22 7.54
N ALA A 148 -12.44 -0.01 8.75
CA ALA A 148 -13.72 -0.64 8.99
C ALA A 148 -14.89 0.21 8.47
N SER A 149 -14.85 1.53 8.63
CA SER A 149 -15.85 2.45 8.07
C SER A 149 -15.83 2.47 6.54
N VAL A 150 -14.66 2.34 5.93
CA VAL A 150 -14.53 2.19 4.46
C VAL A 150 -15.19 0.88 3.99
N THR A 151 -15.07 -0.21 4.78
CA THR A 151 -15.65 -1.52 4.43
C THR A 151 -17.18 -1.55 4.62
N GLU A 152 -17.74 -0.80 5.59
CA GLU A 152 -19.19 -0.63 5.74
C GLU A 152 -19.80 0.08 4.54
N ASN A 153 -19.10 1.08 4.02
CA ASN A 153 -19.47 1.77 2.80
C ASN A 153 -19.28 0.88 1.54
N ALA A 154 -18.52 -0.20 1.59
CA ALA A 154 -18.34 -1.14 0.47
C ALA A 154 -19.48 -2.17 0.36
N ASN A 155 -20.24 -2.45 1.44
CA ASN A 155 -21.46 -3.27 1.42
C ASN A 155 -22.74 -2.46 1.21
N ALA A 156 -22.71 -1.16 1.54
CA ALA A 156 -23.65 -0.19 1.02
C ALA A 156 -23.04 0.31 -0.29
N VAL A 157 -23.48 -0.23 -1.47
CA VAL A 157 -23.11 0.27 -2.80
C VAL A 157 -21.83 1.11 -2.74
N GLN A 158 -20.72 0.69 -3.35
CA GLN A 158 -19.50 1.51 -3.39
C GLN A 158 -19.86 2.95 -3.76
N THR A 159 -20.25 3.73 -2.80
CA THR A 159 -20.14 5.17 -2.86
C THR A 159 -18.67 5.47 -2.57
N THR A 160 -17.79 5.12 -3.51
CA THR A 160 -16.62 5.95 -3.73
C THR A 160 -17.18 7.36 -3.61
N SER A 161 -16.66 8.19 -2.73
CA SER A 161 -17.05 9.60 -2.73
C SER A 161 -16.50 10.16 -4.05
N VAL A 162 -17.26 9.91 -5.09
CA VAL A 162 -17.11 10.52 -6.39
C VAL A 162 -17.64 11.92 -6.23
N LEU A 163 -17.00 12.87 -6.86
CA LEU A 163 -17.48 14.25 -6.84
C LEU A 163 -18.93 14.35 -7.33
N TYR A 164 -19.30 13.49 -8.27
CA TYR A 164 -20.65 13.41 -8.86
C TYR A 164 -21.29 12.06 -8.50
N PRO A 165 -22.41 12.04 -7.75
CA PRO A 165 -23.12 10.81 -7.40
C PRO A 165 -23.47 9.98 -8.64
N GLY A 166 -23.18 8.69 -8.59
CA GLY A 166 -23.38 7.76 -9.70
C GLY A 166 -22.25 7.74 -10.74
N ASP A 167 -21.19 8.48 -10.51
CA ASP A 167 -19.98 8.44 -11.37
C ASP A 167 -19.14 7.19 -11.08
N SER A 168 -18.58 6.58 -12.11
CA SER A 168 -17.69 5.44 -11.96
C SER A 168 -16.78 5.31 -13.18
N VAL A 169 -15.54 4.90 -12.96
CA VAL A 169 -14.55 4.66 -14.00
C VAL A 169 -13.94 3.28 -13.86
N TYR A 170 -13.84 2.57 -14.97
CA TYR A 170 -13.07 1.35 -15.07
C TYR A 170 -11.95 1.55 -16.09
N MET A 171 -10.78 0.99 -15.82
CA MET A 171 -9.62 1.08 -16.71
C MET A 171 -9.29 -0.31 -17.26
N ASN A 172 -9.40 -0.47 -18.58
CA ASN A 172 -9.10 -1.72 -19.29
C ASN A 172 -7.58 -1.95 -19.46
N SER A 173 -6.78 -0.91 -19.31
CA SER A 173 -5.34 -1.00 -19.48
C SER A 173 -4.66 -1.57 -18.23
N SER A 174 -3.43 -2.05 -18.41
CA SER A 174 -2.63 -2.58 -17.33
C SER A 174 -2.47 -1.56 -16.19
N TRP A 175 -2.70 -2.00 -14.98
CA TRP A 175 -2.49 -1.20 -13.79
C TRP A 175 -0.99 -0.95 -13.59
N ARG A 176 -0.58 0.33 -13.58
CA ARG A 176 0.80 0.75 -13.31
C ARG A 176 1.87 0.20 -14.28
N PRO A 177 1.74 0.38 -15.62
CA PRO A 177 2.75 -0.06 -16.56
C PRO A 177 4.09 0.65 -16.34
N ILE A 178 5.21 -0.03 -16.65
CA ILE A 178 6.56 0.49 -16.55
C ILE A 178 7.09 0.74 -17.96
N TYR A 179 7.55 1.96 -18.21
CA TYR A 179 8.22 2.38 -19.43
C TYR A 179 9.72 2.47 -19.19
N SER A 180 10.49 1.57 -19.78
CA SER A 180 11.96 1.64 -19.80
C SER A 180 12.40 2.48 -20.99
N VAL A 181 12.89 3.67 -20.72
CA VAL A 181 13.23 4.68 -21.73
C VAL A 181 14.63 5.23 -21.51
N SER A 182 15.23 5.77 -22.58
CA SER A 182 16.51 6.47 -22.50
C SER A 182 16.33 7.91 -21.98
N CYS A 183 17.41 8.50 -21.48
CA CYS A 183 17.46 9.91 -21.13
C CYS A 183 17.00 10.80 -22.30
N ASN A 184 16.11 11.74 -22.04
CA ASN A 184 15.47 12.65 -23.01
C ASN A 184 14.63 11.95 -24.11
N GLU A 185 14.31 10.69 -23.93
CA GLU A 185 13.43 9.98 -24.88
C GLU A 185 11.99 10.46 -24.72
N LYS A 186 11.31 10.61 -25.87
CA LYS A 186 9.87 10.89 -25.92
C LYS A 186 9.12 9.58 -26.10
N PHE A 187 8.06 9.41 -25.33
CA PHE A 187 7.19 8.22 -25.39
C PHE A 187 5.73 8.61 -25.21
N GLN A 188 4.84 7.67 -25.43
CA GLN A 188 3.40 7.86 -25.24
C GLN A 188 2.85 6.84 -24.27
N HIS A 189 1.91 7.30 -23.43
CA HIS A 189 1.08 6.42 -22.61
C HIS A 189 -0.38 6.60 -22.99
N THR A 190 -1.09 5.48 -23.16
CA THR A 190 -2.52 5.47 -23.48
C THR A 190 -3.31 4.74 -22.40
N TRP A 191 -4.29 5.43 -21.84
CA TRP A 191 -5.30 4.81 -20.99
C TRP A 191 -6.49 4.39 -21.84
N ASP A 192 -7.10 3.26 -21.48
CA ASP A 192 -8.37 2.79 -22.03
C ASP A 192 -9.40 2.83 -20.89
N PHE A 193 -10.18 3.90 -20.84
CA PHE A 193 -11.19 4.12 -19.81
C PHE A 193 -12.56 3.66 -20.29
N CYS A 194 -13.37 3.16 -19.36
CA CYS A 194 -14.80 2.91 -19.56
C CYS A 194 -15.59 3.66 -18.47
N ASN A 195 -16.59 4.40 -18.89
CA ASN A 195 -17.56 5.01 -17.98
C ASN A 195 -18.52 3.92 -17.50
N THR A 196 -18.30 3.36 -16.34
CA THR A 196 -19.16 2.34 -15.72
C THR A 196 -20.21 2.92 -14.80
N GLY A 197 -20.27 4.25 -14.70
CA GLY A 197 -21.27 4.97 -13.91
C GLY A 197 -22.60 5.14 -14.63
N THR A 198 -23.48 5.92 -13.99
CA THR A 198 -24.81 6.29 -14.53
C THR A 198 -24.84 7.69 -15.10
N GLN A 199 -23.76 8.47 -14.92
CA GLN A 199 -23.64 9.85 -15.38
C GLN A 199 -22.78 9.94 -16.64
N THR A 200 -23.16 10.81 -17.58
CA THR A 200 -22.29 11.15 -18.72
C THR A 200 -21.15 12.02 -18.24
N TRP A 201 -19.92 11.65 -18.55
CA TRP A 201 -18.76 12.52 -18.32
C TRP A 201 -18.80 13.70 -19.27
N ARG A 202 -18.86 14.91 -18.73
CA ARG A 202 -18.87 16.15 -19.51
C ARG A 202 -17.84 17.12 -18.94
N GLY A 203 -17.08 17.79 -19.86
CA GLY A 203 -16.07 18.77 -19.47
C GLY A 203 -14.96 18.21 -18.58
N ARG A 204 -14.70 16.90 -18.67
CA ARG A 204 -13.65 16.23 -17.88
C ARG A 204 -12.28 16.39 -18.53
N LYS A 205 -11.24 16.35 -17.71
CA LYS A 205 -9.85 16.37 -18.16
C LYS A 205 -9.03 15.37 -17.36
N LEU A 206 -8.01 14.78 -17.99
CA LEU A 206 -6.91 14.15 -17.25
C LEU A 206 -5.88 15.22 -16.87
N PHE A 207 -5.50 15.24 -15.60
CA PHE A 207 -4.53 16.18 -15.05
C PHE A 207 -3.32 15.43 -14.49
N PHE A 208 -2.11 15.85 -14.92
CA PHE A 208 -0.83 15.34 -14.39
C PHE A 208 -0.56 15.95 -13.01
N SER A 209 -1.05 15.29 -11.95
CA SER A 209 -1.16 15.87 -10.61
C SER A 209 0.19 16.14 -9.95
N ASN A 210 1.17 15.28 -10.17
CA ASN A 210 2.51 15.45 -9.58
C ASN A 210 3.56 16.06 -10.53
N HIS A 211 3.12 16.72 -11.61
CA HIS A 211 4.01 17.30 -12.65
C HIS A 211 5.08 18.27 -12.10
N LYS A 212 4.86 18.91 -10.95
CA LYS A 212 5.82 19.85 -10.33
C LYS A 212 6.92 19.15 -9.54
N THR A 213 6.67 17.92 -9.08
CA THR A 213 7.56 17.19 -8.15
C THR A 213 8.38 16.09 -8.84
N VAL A 214 7.97 15.66 -10.05
CA VAL A 214 8.65 14.61 -10.81
C VAL A 214 9.47 15.18 -11.95
N ARG A 215 10.42 14.40 -12.47
CA ARG A 215 11.30 14.80 -13.58
C ARG A 215 10.65 14.67 -14.95
N PRO A 216 9.96 13.57 -15.29
CA PRO A 216 9.26 13.45 -16.56
C PRO A 216 8.27 14.61 -16.78
N ARG A 217 8.10 15.01 -18.02
CA ARG A 217 7.19 16.10 -18.41
C ARG A 217 6.20 15.60 -19.44
N ALA A 218 4.95 15.99 -19.28
CA ALA A 218 3.96 15.84 -20.33
C ALA A 218 4.03 17.04 -21.28
N GLU A 219 3.68 16.83 -22.54
CA GLU A 219 3.52 17.90 -23.51
C GLU A 219 2.47 18.91 -23.05
N THR A 220 1.38 18.39 -22.48
CA THR A 220 0.33 19.16 -21.79
C THR A 220 0.01 18.52 -20.45
N ASN A 221 -0.12 19.34 -19.38
CA ASN A 221 -0.49 18.82 -18.06
C ASN A 221 -1.99 18.51 -17.94
N TYR A 222 -2.80 18.95 -18.90
CA TYR A 222 -4.24 18.69 -18.98
C TYR A 222 -4.56 18.11 -20.36
N ILE A 223 -5.31 17.03 -20.41
CA ILE A 223 -5.81 16.41 -21.64
C ILE A 223 -7.33 16.39 -21.54
N ASP A 224 -8.00 17.04 -22.49
CA ASP A 224 -9.46 17.06 -22.53
C ASP A 224 -10.01 15.67 -22.81
N ILE A 225 -11.05 15.30 -22.08
CA ILE A 225 -11.82 14.06 -22.28
C ILE A 225 -13.12 14.44 -22.97
N PRO A 226 -13.40 13.93 -24.17
CA PRO A 226 -14.69 14.11 -24.81
C PRO A 226 -15.84 13.60 -23.93
N ASP A 227 -17.06 14.00 -24.26
CA ASP A 227 -18.26 13.48 -23.56
C ASP A 227 -18.34 11.96 -23.71
N VAL A 228 -18.40 11.24 -22.58
CA VAL A 228 -18.47 9.78 -22.53
C VAL A 228 -19.74 9.35 -21.82
N GLN A 229 -20.64 8.72 -22.58
CA GLN A 229 -21.89 8.21 -22.04
C GLN A 229 -21.67 6.98 -21.15
N PRO A 230 -22.60 6.67 -20.22
CA PRO A 230 -22.62 5.43 -19.48
C PRO A 230 -22.42 4.19 -20.36
N GLY A 231 -21.55 3.27 -19.94
CA GLY A 231 -21.21 2.04 -20.68
C GLY A 231 -20.30 2.23 -21.89
N LYS A 232 -19.82 3.45 -22.18
CA LYS A 232 -18.91 3.71 -23.31
C LYS A 232 -17.47 3.83 -22.84
N GLY A 233 -16.55 3.36 -23.69
CA GLY A 233 -15.11 3.46 -23.50
C GLY A 233 -14.50 4.60 -24.29
N ILE A 234 -13.31 5.06 -23.85
CA ILE A 234 -12.49 6.04 -24.54
C ILE A 234 -11.00 5.78 -24.31
N LYS A 235 -10.20 6.00 -25.35
CA LYS A 235 -8.74 5.96 -25.25
C LYS A 235 -8.19 7.38 -25.22
N ILE A 236 -7.37 7.67 -24.20
CA ILE A 236 -6.72 8.96 -23.97
C ILE A 236 -5.22 8.73 -23.99
N THR A 237 -4.47 9.50 -24.76
CA THR A 237 -3.02 9.38 -24.91
C THR A 237 -2.32 10.63 -24.42
N ALA A 238 -1.31 10.45 -23.58
CA ALA A 238 -0.37 11.48 -23.15
C ALA A 238 0.97 11.31 -23.88
N SER A 239 1.48 12.39 -24.46
CA SER A 239 2.86 12.47 -24.94
C SER A 239 3.76 12.93 -23.80
N MET A 240 4.81 12.16 -23.53
CA MET A 240 5.72 12.35 -22.41
C MET A 240 7.17 12.51 -22.88
N ASP A 241 7.95 13.23 -22.10
CA ASP A 241 9.39 13.40 -22.25
C ASP A 241 10.06 12.94 -20.95
N ALA A 242 10.94 11.95 -21.04
CA ALA A 242 11.64 11.37 -19.90
C ALA A 242 12.56 12.35 -19.17
N ARG A 243 13.11 13.33 -19.89
CA ARG A 243 14.10 14.29 -19.38
C ARG A 243 15.44 13.65 -18.95
N GLY A 244 16.37 14.49 -18.50
CA GLY A 244 17.73 14.12 -18.14
C GLY A 244 17.84 13.70 -16.67
N PHE A 245 17.42 12.50 -16.31
CA PHE A 245 17.67 11.90 -15.00
C PHE A 245 17.80 10.39 -15.16
N GLU A 246 18.33 9.72 -14.14
CA GLU A 246 18.38 8.25 -14.07
C GLU A 246 17.54 7.77 -12.91
N GLY A 247 16.85 6.63 -13.12
CA GLY A 247 16.05 5.97 -12.09
C GLY A 247 14.55 5.93 -12.39
N LYS A 248 13.80 5.43 -11.40
CA LYS A 248 12.35 5.20 -11.50
C LYS A 248 11.57 6.37 -10.94
N THR A 249 10.56 6.79 -11.68
CA THR A 249 9.65 7.85 -11.25
C THR A 249 8.21 7.47 -11.57
N GLU A 250 7.32 7.66 -10.62
CA GLU A 250 5.89 7.43 -10.78
C GLU A 250 5.20 8.72 -11.26
N CYS A 251 4.47 8.63 -12.36
CA CYS A 251 3.67 9.71 -12.93
C CYS A 251 2.20 9.52 -12.54
N LEU A 252 1.65 10.47 -11.78
CA LEU A 252 0.30 10.41 -11.23
C LEU A 252 -0.65 11.28 -12.04
N TRP A 253 -1.70 10.66 -12.59
CA TRP A 253 -2.75 11.37 -13.31
C TRP A 253 -4.09 11.17 -12.62
N ILE A 254 -4.91 12.20 -12.58
CA ILE A 254 -6.26 12.18 -12.02
C ILE A 254 -7.25 12.74 -13.03
N MET A 255 -8.50 12.30 -12.94
CA MET A 255 -9.58 12.90 -13.72
C MET A 255 -10.17 14.06 -12.93
N VAL A 256 -10.21 15.24 -13.55
CA VAL A 256 -10.76 16.45 -12.96
C VAL A 256 -11.92 16.98 -13.79
N ASP A 257 -12.81 17.75 -13.15
CA ASP A 257 -13.88 18.48 -13.82
C ASP A 257 -13.40 19.80 -14.44
N SER A 258 -14.31 20.59 -14.96
CA SER A 258 -14.01 21.91 -15.55
C SER A 258 -13.45 22.94 -14.56
N GLU A 259 -13.70 22.75 -13.25
CA GLU A 259 -13.22 23.60 -12.17
C GLU A 259 -11.89 23.12 -11.58
N GLY A 260 -11.40 21.93 -12.00
CA GLY A 260 -10.16 21.33 -11.52
C GLY A 260 -10.33 20.43 -10.30
N ASN A 261 -11.56 20.13 -9.88
CA ASN A 261 -11.82 19.24 -8.75
C ASN A 261 -11.63 17.78 -9.18
N ASN A 262 -10.99 16.96 -8.34
CA ASN A 262 -10.82 15.53 -8.61
C ASN A 262 -12.19 14.82 -8.62
N CYS A 263 -12.53 14.21 -9.75
CA CYS A 263 -13.80 13.50 -9.92
C CYS A 263 -13.88 12.21 -9.09
N PHE A 264 -12.72 11.60 -8.78
CA PHE A 264 -12.61 10.34 -8.06
C PHE A 264 -11.60 10.46 -6.89
N PRO A 265 -11.87 11.30 -5.86
CA PRO A 265 -10.89 11.64 -4.82
C PRO A 265 -10.41 10.45 -3.99
N ASN A 266 -11.23 9.40 -3.88
CA ASN A 266 -10.88 8.18 -3.14
C ASN A 266 -10.40 7.03 -4.03
N SER A 267 -10.28 7.25 -5.33
CA SER A 267 -9.67 6.30 -6.26
C SER A 267 -8.18 6.51 -6.33
N SER A 268 -7.44 5.42 -6.55
CA SER A 268 -6.02 5.52 -6.90
C SER A 268 -5.87 6.35 -8.17
N ALA A 269 -4.83 7.18 -8.23
CA ALA A 269 -4.50 7.91 -9.44
C ALA A 269 -4.21 6.95 -10.60
N PHE A 270 -4.47 7.38 -11.82
CA PHE A 270 -4.15 6.63 -13.05
C PHE A 270 -2.64 6.75 -13.29
N THR A 271 -1.87 5.75 -12.87
CA THR A 271 -0.44 5.84 -12.75
C THR A 271 0.31 5.00 -13.77
N PHE A 272 1.50 5.45 -14.13
CA PHE A 272 2.53 4.65 -14.78
C PHE A 272 3.91 5.02 -14.24
N ILE A 273 4.86 4.12 -14.40
CA ILE A 273 6.24 4.30 -13.95
C ILE A 273 7.14 4.56 -15.16
N VAL A 274 8.00 5.54 -15.06
CA VAL A 274 9.06 5.83 -16.03
C VAL A 274 10.38 5.41 -15.41
N ASP A 275 11.07 4.44 -16.02
CA ASP A 275 12.39 3.95 -15.64
C ASP A 275 13.41 4.44 -16.67
N VAL A 276 14.15 5.46 -16.30
CA VAL A 276 15.09 6.14 -17.22
C VAL A 276 16.49 5.60 -16.99
N THR A 277 17.16 5.20 -18.08
CA THR A 277 18.54 4.75 -18.07
C THR A 277 19.40 5.61 -18.99
N PHE A 278 20.61 5.94 -18.54
CA PHE A 278 21.64 6.49 -19.41
C PHE A 278 22.26 5.34 -20.21
N ARG A 279 22.05 5.32 -21.52
CA ARG A 279 22.81 4.47 -22.43
C ARG A 279 23.97 5.31 -22.96
N PHE A 280 25.17 4.99 -22.54
CA PHE A 280 26.38 5.49 -23.20
C PHE A 280 26.50 4.72 -24.52
N SER A 281 26.33 5.42 -25.65
CA SER A 281 26.62 4.92 -26.98
C SER A 281 28.11 4.98 -27.25
#